data_977c2d44ac9cd63b67223f3b8ac207bc
#
_entry.id   977c2d44ac9cd63b67223f3b8ac207bc
#
_cell.length_a   1.000
_cell.length_b   1.000
_cell.length_c   1.000
_cell.angle_alpha   90.00
_cell.angle_beta   90.00
_cell.angle_gamma   90.00
#
_symmetry.space_group_name_H-M   'P 1'
#
loop_
_entity.id
_entity.type
_entity.pdbx_description
1 polymer ?
#
loop_
_entity_poly.entity_id
_entity_poly.type
_entity_poly.pdbx_seq_one_letter_code
_entity_poly.pdbx_strand_id
1 'polypeptide(L)'
;MPTSVRLQRIADRIRQEISEMLIREINDPRLHQIFITDAKVDRELAFADIYVSAVEGSVRSAQILEGLEHASGFLRHELSSRIELRVFPHLRFHWDPTPEHADHIERLLADLRKNDRPSIKN
;
A
#
# COMPACT_ATOMS: atom_id res chain seq x y z
N MET A 1 -3.79 -26.05 -7.66
CA MET A 1 -4.09 -24.60 -7.58
C MET A 1 -4.33 -24.18 -6.15
N PRO A 2 -3.77 -23.06 -5.71
CA PRO A 2 -4.05 -22.58 -4.37
C PRO A 2 -5.51 -22.16 -4.24
N THR A 3 -6.07 -22.35 -3.06
CA THR A 3 -7.43 -21.90 -2.77
C THR A 3 -7.42 -20.37 -2.60
N SER A 4 -8.58 -19.75 -2.71
CA SER A 4 -8.69 -18.31 -2.48
C SER A 4 -8.30 -17.93 -1.04
N VAL A 5 -8.55 -18.80 -0.07
CA VAL A 5 -8.12 -18.58 1.31
C VAL A 5 -6.61 -18.57 1.41
N ARG A 6 -5.95 -19.49 0.73
CA ARG A 6 -4.49 -19.55 0.72
C ARG A 6 -3.88 -18.33 0.04
N LEU A 7 -4.46 -17.91 -1.08
CA LEU A 7 -4.00 -16.70 -1.78
C LEU A 7 -4.13 -15.48 -0.88
N GLN A 8 -5.23 -15.38 -0.15
CA GLN A 8 -5.42 -14.25 0.76
C GLN A 8 -4.39 -14.27 1.90
N ARG A 9 -4.09 -15.44 2.44
CA ARG A 9 -3.06 -15.57 3.49
C ARG A 9 -1.68 -15.16 2.99
N ILE A 10 -1.34 -15.56 1.78
CA ILE A 10 -0.07 -15.19 1.17
C ILE A 10 -0.01 -13.67 0.97
N ALA A 11 -1.07 -13.08 0.44
CA ALA A 11 -1.15 -11.63 0.23
C ALA A 11 -1.03 -10.87 1.55
N ASP A 12 -1.72 -11.30 2.58
CA ASP A 12 -1.67 -10.68 3.91
C ASP A 12 -0.25 -10.75 4.49
N ARG A 13 0.41 -11.89 4.32
CA ARG A 13 1.75 -12.08 4.80
C ARG A 13 2.75 -11.18 4.06
N ILE A 14 2.60 -11.08 2.74
CA ILE A 14 3.42 -10.19 1.92
C ILE A 14 3.25 -8.75 2.38
N ARG A 15 2.01 -8.31 2.56
CA ARG A 15 1.71 -6.95 3.01
C ARG A 15 2.37 -6.66 4.35
N GLN A 16 2.25 -7.56 5.29
CA GLN A 16 2.82 -7.40 6.63
C GLN A 16 4.34 -7.30 6.58
N GLU A 17 4.98 -8.22 5.86
CA GLU A 17 6.43 -8.25 5.78
C GLU A 17 7.00 -7.03 5.06
N ILE A 18 6.40 -6.60 3.97
CA ILE A 18 6.85 -5.39 3.27
C ILE A 18 6.68 -4.16 4.18
N SER A 19 5.56 -4.05 4.88
CA SER A 19 5.32 -2.94 5.80
C SER A 19 6.42 -2.85 6.86
N GLU A 20 6.82 -3.98 7.41
CA GLU A 20 7.90 -4.02 8.40
C GLU A 20 9.25 -3.66 7.78
N MET A 21 9.54 -4.18 6.59
CA MET A 21 10.80 -3.88 5.93
C MET A 21 10.95 -2.41 5.56
N LEU A 22 9.86 -1.78 5.14
CA LEU A 22 9.88 -0.35 4.82
C LEU A 22 10.22 0.50 6.03
N ILE A 23 9.82 0.08 7.21
CA ILE A 23 10.12 0.80 8.43
C ILE A 23 11.55 0.53 8.92
N ARG A 24 11.99 -0.70 8.85
CA ARG A 24 13.21 -1.15 9.54
C ARG A 24 14.43 -1.35 8.65
N GLU A 25 14.23 -1.70 7.39
CA GLU A 25 15.32 -2.18 6.57
C GLU A 25 15.59 -1.35 5.31
N ILE A 26 14.66 -0.50 4.91
CA ILE A 26 14.82 0.32 3.72
C ILE A 26 15.20 1.73 4.13
N ASN A 27 16.38 2.16 3.68
CA ASN A 27 16.87 3.50 4.02
C ASN A 27 16.85 4.40 2.79
N ASP A 28 15.70 4.57 2.20
CA ASP A 28 15.49 5.46 1.05
C ASP A 28 14.53 6.56 1.48
N PRO A 29 14.96 7.83 1.47
CA PRO A 29 14.09 8.93 1.90
C PRO A 29 12.79 9.03 1.12
N ARG A 30 12.77 8.58 -0.13
CA ARG A 30 11.54 8.57 -0.93
C ARG A 30 10.46 7.68 -0.34
N LEU A 31 10.85 6.70 0.49
CA LEU A 31 9.94 5.69 1.02
C LEU A 31 9.54 5.95 2.47
N HIS A 32 9.84 7.13 2.99
CA HIS A 32 9.39 7.49 4.33
C HIS A 32 7.93 7.92 4.32
N GLN A 33 7.20 7.58 5.36
CA GLN A 33 5.81 7.95 5.58
C GLN A 33 4.88 7.41 4.50
N ILE A 34 5.23 6.26 3.95
CA ILE A 34 4.34 5.52 3.05
C ILE A 34 3.77 4.33 3.80
N PHE A 35 2.65 3.82 3.31
CA PHE A 35 2.04 2.64 3.91
C PHE A 35 1.40 1.78 2.82
N ILE A 36 1.33 0.49 3.10
CA ILE A 36 0.74 -0.49 2.19
C ILE A 36 -0.74 -0.56 2.50
N THR A 37 -1.57 -0.29 1.51
CA THR A 37 -3.02 -0.31 1.69
C THR A 37 -3.63 -1.67 1.37
N ASP A 38 -3.02 -2.41 0.46
CA ASP A 38 -3.53 -3.73 0.07
C ASP A 38 -2.44 -4.52 -0.63
N ALA A 39 -2.63 -5.82 -0.72
CA ALA A 39 -1.79 -6.72 -1.51
C ALA A 39 -2.68 -7.81 -2.10
N LYS A 40 -2.43 -8.15 -3.35
CA LYS A 40 -3.17 -9.20 -4.05
C LYS A 40 -2.20 -10.08 -4.82
N VAL A 41 -2.45 -11.38 -4.81
CA VAL A 41 -1.65 -12.31 -5.61
C VAL A 41 -2.57 -13.03 -6.59
N ASP A 42 -2.06 -13.31 -7.78
CA ASP A 42 -2.85 -14.03 -8.77
C ASP A 42 -2.83 -15.53 -8.48
N ARG A 43 -3.71 -16.27 -9.14
CA ARG A 43 -3.87 -17.70 -8.90
C ARG A 43 -2.61 -18.51 -9.20
N GLU A 44 -1.86 -18.06 -10.19
CA GLU A 44 -0.64 -18.71 -10.60
C GLU A 44 0.56 -18.31 -9.75
N LEU A 45 0.39 -17.37 -8.82
CA LEU A 45 1.46 -16.81 -8.01
C LEU A 45 2.59 -16.22 -8.86
N ALA A 46 2.23 -15.67 -10.02
CA ALA A 46 3.18 -15.04 -10.91
C ALA A 46 3.48 -13.60 -10.49
N PHE A 47 2.46 -12.90 -10.01
CA PHE A 47 2.57 -11.50 -9.62
C PHE A 47 1.91 -11.25 -8.27
N ALA A 48 2.54 -10.37 -7.50
CA ALA A 48 1.96 -9.80 -6.30
C ALA A 48 1.81 -8.31 -6.53
N ASP A 49 0.57 -7.83 -6.50
CA ASP A 49 0.24 -6.43 -6.70
C ASP A 49 0.15 -5.76 -5.34
N ILE A 50 1.02 -4.79 -5.11
CA ILE A 50 1.15 -4.09 -3.84
C ILE A 50 0.66 -2.67 -4.02
N TYR A 51 -0.35 -2.30 -3.25
CA TYR A 51 -0.96 -0.97 -3.33
C TYR A 51 -0.42 -0.11 -2.20
N VAL A 52 0.06 1.08 -2.55
CA VAL A 52 0.72 1.97 -1.59
C VAL A 52 0.09 3.35 -1.62
N SER A 53 0.17 4.01 -0.49
CA SER A 53 -0.23 5.40 -0.36
C SER A 53 0.76 6.11 0.56
N ALA A 54 0.58 7.40 0.75
CA ALA A 54 1.45 8.18 1.61
C ALA A 54 0.62 9.12 2.47
N VAL A 55 1.15 9.45 3.64
CA VAL A 55 0.50 10.36 4.58
C VAL A 55 0.23 11.72 3.91
N GLU A 56 1.15 12.17 3.08
CA GLU A 56 1.04 13.47 2.39
C GLU A 56 0.20 13.44 1.12
N GLY A 57 -0.36 12.27 0.74
CA GLY A 57 -1.12 12.14 -0.49
C GLY A 57 -0.23 11.87 -1.69
N SER A 58 -0.70 12.22 -2.90
CA SER A 58 -0.09 11.80 -4.16
C SER A 58 1.03 12.70 -4.67
N VAL A 59 1.41 13.73 -3.92
CA VAL A 59 2.41 14.72 -4.38
C VAL A 59 3.70 14.07 -4.86
N ARG A 60 4.18 13.06 -4.16
CA ARG A 60 5.41 12.34 -4.51
C ARG A 60 5.16 10.93 -5.01
N SER A 61 3.95 10.64 -5.52
CA SER A 61 3.60 9.27 -5.93
C SER A 61 4.57 8.68 -6.94
N ALA A 62 4.98 9.44 -7.95
CA ALA A 62 5.91 8.97 -8.96
C ALA A 62 7.28 8.63 -8.35
N GLN A 63 7.78 9.46 -7.45
CA GLN A 63 9.05 9.22 -6.78
C GLN A 63 8.99 8.02 -5.85
N ILE A 64 7.85 7.86 -5.18
CA ILE A 64 7.63 6.73 -4.28
C ILE A 64 7.62 5.42 -5.09
N LEU A 65 6.87 5.38 -6.19
CA LEU A 65 6.84 4.19 -7.02
C LEU A 65 8.19 3.86 -7.63
N GLU A 66 8.95 4.88 -8.03
CA GLU A 66 10.30 4.68 -8.52
C GLU A 66 11.21 4.08 -7.43
N GLY A 67 11.11 4.61 -6.21
CA GLY A 67 11.87 4.07 -5.08
C GLY A 67 11.53 2.62 -4.77
N LEU A 68 10.25 2.28 -4.81
CA LEU A 68 9.81 0.90 -4.60
C LEU A 68 10.30 -0.01 -5.71
N GLU A 69 10.28 0.46 -6.94
CA GLU A 69 10.79 -0.31 -8.06
C GLU A 69 12.29 -0.58 -7.90
N HIS A 70 13.05 0.40 -7.47
CA HIS A 70 14.48 0.20 -7.17
C HIS A 70 14.69 -0.80 -6.04
N ALA A 71 13.81 -0.81 -5.05
CA ALA A 71 13.90 -1.73 -3.91
C ALA A 71 13.30 -3.09 -4.19
N SER A 72 12.62 -3.29 -5.32
CA SER A 72 11.81 -4.49 -5.56
C SER A 72 12.62 -5.78 -5.53
N GLY A 73 13.84 -5.76 -6.06
CA GLY A 73 14.71 -6.93 -6.03
C GLY A 73 15.08 -7.35 -4.62
N PHE A 74 15.46 -6.38 -3.81
CA PHE A 74 15.77 -6.62 -2.40
C PHE A 74 14.53 -7.12 -1.64
N LEU A 75 13.41 -6.44 -1.82
CA LEU A 75 12.17 -6.83 -1.15
C LEU A 75 11.74 -8.24 -1.53
N ARG A 76 11.80 -8.57 -2.80
CA ARG A 76 11.44 -9.90 -3.28
C ARG A 76 12.36 -10.97 -2.71
N HIS A 77 13.64 -10.70 -2.70
CA HIS A 77 14.63 -11.62 -2.14
C HIS A 77 14.35 -11.89 -0.65
N GLU A 78 14.13 -10.83 0.13
CA GLU A 78 13.84 -10.96 1.55
C GLU A 78 12.51 -11.67 1.80
N LEU A 79 11.49 -11.35 1.00
CA LEU A 79 10.20 -12.04 1.12
C LEU A 79 10.33 -13.53 0.83
N SER A 80 11.13 -13.90 -0.16
CA SER A 80 11.31 -15.31 -0.53
C SER A 80 12.00 -16.11 0.56
N SER A 81 12.78 -15.45 1.43
CA SER A 81 13.39 -16.13 2.58
C SER A 81 12.46 -16.22 3.77
N ARG A 82 11.40 -15.45 3.79
CA ARG A 82 10.45 -15.38 4.93
C ARG A 82 9.15 -16.10 4.67
N ILE A 83 8.76 -16.24 3.40
CA ILE A 83 7.53 -16.89 3.00
C ILE A 83 7.87 -18.03 2.07
N GLU A 84 7.51 -19.25 2.49
CA GLU A 84 7.86 -20.42 1.72
C GLU A 84 6.90 -20.62 0.56
N LEU A 85 7.38 -20.36 -0.66
CA LEU A 85 6.66 -20.61 -1.89
C LEU A 85 7.62 -21.25 -2.88
N ARG A 86 7.10 -22.12 -3.72
CA ARG A 86 7.91 -22.82 -4.72
C ARG A 86 8.60 -21.86 -5.67
N VAL A 87 7.85 -20.89 -6.15
CA VAL A 87 8.38 -19.78 -6.96
C VAL A 87 7.75 -18.53 -6.39
N PHE A 88 8.57 -17.52 -6.09
CA PHE A 88 8.05 -16.29 -5.50
C PHE A 88 7.55 -15.35 -6.59
N PRO A 89 6.36 -14.75 -6.41
CA PRO A 89 5.81 -13.85 -7.42
C PRO A 89 6.66 -12.59 -7.60
N HIS A 90 6.58 -12.01 -8.79
CA HIS A 90 7.18 -10.71 -9.05
C HIS A 90 6.32 -9.63 -8.41
N LEU A 91 6.96 -8.63 -7.82
CA LEU A 91 6.25 -7.53 -7.17
C LEU A 91 5.91 -6.45 -8.19
N ARG A 92 4.68 -5.96 -8.13
CA ARG A 92 4.23 -4.81 -8.91
C ARG A 92 3.63 -3.81 -7.95
N PHE A 93 4.08 -2.57 -8.01
CA PHE A 93 3.64 -1.54 -7.09
C PHE A 93 2.68 -0.59 -7.80
N HIS A 94 1.60 -0.26 -7.10
CA HIS A 94 0.54 0.61 -7.63
C HIS A 94 0.22 1.68 -6.62
N TRP A 95 -0.02 2.89 -7.11
CA TRP A 95 -0.49 3.95 -6.23
C TRP A 95 -1.97 3.74 -5.91
N ASP A 96 -2.31 3.84 -4.63
CA ASP A 96 -3.70 3.76 -4.20
C ASP A 96 -4.17 5.14 -3.77
N PRO A 97 -5.04 5.79 -4.55
CA PRO A 97 -5.53 7.12 -4.19
C PRO A 97 -6.68 7.10 -3.19
N THR A 98 -7.16 5.92 -2.79
CA THR A 98 -8.35 5.79 -1.95
C THR A 98 -8.23 6.52 -0.61
N PRO A 99 -7.13 6.41 0.16
CA PRO A 99 -7.02 7.12 1.43
C PRO A 99 -7.06 8.64 1.25
N GLU A 100 -6.44 9.15 0.19
CA GLU A 100 -6.44 10.57 -0.12
C GLU A 100 -7.84 11.05 -0.50
N HIS A 101 -8.56 10.27 -1.30
CA HIS A 101 -9.93 10.56 -1.68
C HIS A 101 -10.87 10.51 -0.48
N ALA A 102 -10.70 9.54 0.40
CA ALA A 102 -11.51 9.42 1.60
C ALA A 102 -11.33 10.64 2.50
N ASP A 103 -10.10 11.08 2.67
CA ASP A 103 -9.78 12.27 3.46
C ASP A 103 -10.43 13.53 2.86
N HIS A 104 -10.37 13.66 1.55
CA HIS A 104 -11.00 14.76 0.84
C HIS A 104 -12.52 14.75 1.03
N ILE A 105 -13.13 13.59 0.92
CA ILE A 105 -14.58 13.45 1.14
C ILE A 105 -14.94 13.81 2.58
N GLU A 106 -14.15 13.39 3.55
CA GLU A 106 -14.38 13.73 4.94
C GLU A 106 -14.31 15.24 5.18
N ARG A 107 -13.36 15.91 4.56
CA ARG A 107 -13.27 17.37 4.64
C ARG A 107 -14.50 18.05 4.05
N LEU A 108 -14.96 17.58 2.90
CA LEU A 108 -16.17 18.10 2.28
C LEU A 108 -17.39 17.91 3.17
N LEU A 109 -17.51 16.74 3.79
CA LEU A 109 -18.63 16.48 4.71
C LEU A 109 -18.53 17.36 5.96
N ALA A 110 -17.35 17.58 6.48
CA ALA A 110 -17.15 18.46 7.61
C ALA A 110 -17.54 19.91 7.28
N ASP A 111 -17.17 20.38 6.09
CA ASP A 111 -17.54 21.72 5.62
C ASP A 111 -19.04 21.85 5.45
N LEU A 112 -19.69 20.83 4.91
CA LEU A 112 -21.15 20.83 4.77
C LEU A 112 -21.83 20.87 6.14
N ARG A 113 -21.36 20.12 7.10
CA ARG A 113 -21.90 20.15 8.46
C ARG A 113 -21.71 21.51 9.11
N LYS A 114 -20.58 22.13 8.87
CA LYS A 114 -20.31 23.45 9.38
C LYS A 114 -21.25 24.49 8.78
N ASN A 115 -21.52 24.41 7.49
CA ASN A 115 -22.43 25.32 6.81
C ASN A 115 -23.89 25.06 7.15
N ASP A 116 -24.23 23.82 7.53
CA ASP A 116 -25.57 23.41 7.87
C ASP A 116 -25.92 23.72 9.30
N ARG A 117 -25.00 24.18 10.10
CA ARG A 117 -25.30 24.55 11.43
C ARG A 117 -26.31 25.64 11.40
N PRO A 118 -27.37 25.46 12.15
CA PRO A 118 -28.36 26.47 12.25
C PRO A 118 -27.67 27.72 12.71
N SER A 119 -27.75 28.64 11.92
CA SER A 119 -27.25 29.87 12.21
C SER A 119 -28.08 30.42 13.24
N ILE A 120 -27.52 30.48 14.34
CA ILE A 120 -28.24 31.02 15.36
C ILE A 120 -28.24 32.44 15.23
N LYS A 121 -28.84 32.96 14.49
CA LYS A 121 -28.83 34.16 14.39
C LYS A 121 -29.81 34.64 14.95
N ASN A 122 -29.85 35.18 15.45
CA ASN A 122 -30.67 35.68 15.92
C ASN A 122 -30.78 35.96 16.44
#